data_e37d54331192abb9f55625db50ce8f50
#
_entry.id   e37d54331192abb9f55625db50ce8f50
#
_cell.length_a   1.000
_cell.length_b   1.000
_cell.length_c   1.000
_cell.angle_alpha   90.00
_cell.angle_beta   90.00
_cell.angle_gamma   90.00
#
_symmetry.space_group_name_H-M   'P 1'
#
loop_
_entity.id
_entity.type
_entity.pdbx_description
1 polymer ?
#
loop_
_entity_poly.entity_id
_entity_poly.type
_entity_poly.pdbx_seq_one_letter_code
_entity_poly.pdbx_strand_id
1 'polypeptide(L)'
;MQSALVLRCDTSLRSRGSRQPPSATSVVTVASASLPNTSLDITLTPLAGEAKTLGQWLTTFHLGSIVLDPYTNESSWILETAVRIMRQFSGAAIRMNFLITCEAEDARAFLGPYADEFIVFCDPTRSAVKAIGLTELPAFLVIQSDGSIPAVAQGWTAGDWKEVASKIATLTAWTRPSIPASGDPGAFRGTPALV
;
A
#
# COMPACT_ATOMS: atom_id res chain seq x y z
N MET A 1 -11.23 90.74 -15.42
CA MET A 1 -10.47 90.75 -14.15
C MET A 1 -10.23 89.33 -13.74
N GLN A 2 -9.02 89.06 -13.47
CA GLN A 2 -8.41 87.86 -12.82
C GLN A 2 -8.22 86.62 -13.64
N SER A 3 -6.99 86.45 -13.95
CA SER A 3 -6.28 85.27 -14.42
C SER A 3 -6.42 84.06 -13.50
N ALA A 4 -6.58 82.87 -14.02
CA ALA A 4 -6.32 81.63 -13.35
C ALA A 4 -5.29 80.80 -14.09
N LEU A 5 -4.22 80.55 -13.39
CA LEU A 5 -3.04 79.85 -13.80
C LEU A 5 -3.33 78.33 -13.90
N VAL A 6 -3.05 77.76 -15.08
CA VAL A 6 -3.18 76.31 -15.28
C VAL A 6 -1.86 75.65 -14.94
N LEU A 7 -1.82 74.95 -13.83
CA LEU A 7 -0.74 74.02 -13.48
C LEU A 7 -0.98 72.67 -14.12
N ARG A 8 -0.09 72.28 -15.05
CA ARG A 8 -0.06 70.93 -15.55
C ARG A 8 0.70 70.04 -14.56
N CYS A 9 -0.01 69.09 -13.96
CA CYS A 9 0.62 67.99 -13.27
C CYS A 9 0.80 66.82 -14.23
N ASP A 10 2.05 66.51 -14.49
CA ASP A 10 2.46 65.34 -15.23
C ASP A 10 2.50 64.19 -14.26
N THR A 11 1.57 63.26 -14.35
CA THR A 11 1.49 62.08 -13.49
C THR A 11 1.91 60.86 -14.29
N SER A 12 3.19 60.58 -14.26
CA SER A 12 3.77 59.31 -14.73
C SER A 12 3.19 58.12 -13.97
N LEU A 13 2.27 57.42 -14.55
CA LEU A 13 1.72 56.16 -14.04
C LEU A 13 2.77 55.05 -14.24
N ARG A 14 3.49 54.74 -13.16
CA ARG A 14 4.28 53.51 -13.04
C ARG A 14 3.32 52.33 -13.05
N SER A 15 3.40 51.50 -14.07
CA SER A 15 2.75 50.21 -14.19
C SER A 15 3.21 49.31 -13.02
N ARG A 16 2.31 49.03 -12.10
CA ARG A 16 2.50 47.95 -11.09
C ARG A 16 2.42 46.63 -11.80
N GLY A 17 3.56 45.97 -11.93
CA GLY A 17 3.65 44.60 -12.34
C GLY A 17 2.76 43.71 -11.45
N SER A 18 1.77 43.09 -12.06
CA SER A 18 0.95 42.05 -11.45
C SER A 18 1.87 40.89 -11.08
N ARG A 19 2.15 40.73 -9.78
CA ARG A 19 2.75 39.49 -9.29
C ARG A 19 1.73 38.37 -9.46
N GLN A 20 1.99 37.54 -10.43
CA GLN A 20 1.29 36.28 -10.63
C GLN A 20 1.53 35.40 -9.40
N PRO A 21 0.49 34.81 -8.77
CA PRO A 21 0.69 33.90 -7.65
C PRO A 21 1.54 32.70 -8.12
N PRO A 22 2.38 32.13 -7.26
CA PRO A 22 3.19 30.96 -7.64
C PRO A 22 2.27 29.84 -8.07
N SER A 23 2.60 29.31 -9.24
CA SER A 23 1.91 28.18 -9.87
C SER A 23 1.71 27.04 -8.88
N ALA A 24 0.49 26.50 -8.90
CA ALA A 24 0.08 25.34 -8.12
C ALA A 24 1.17 24.26 -8.16
N THR A 25 1.61 23.85 -6.99
CA THR A 25 2.43 22.67 -6.77
C THR A 25 1.73 21.52 -7.49
N SER A 26 2.34 20.98 -8.52
CA SER A 26 1.89 19.76 -9.18
C SER A 26 1.82 18.67 -8.13
N VAL A 27 0.60 18.26 -7.79
CA VAL A 27 0.37 17.03 -7.04
C VAL A 27 0.89 15.93 -7.94
N VAL A 28 2.09 15.42 -7.62
CA VAL A 28 2.58 14.19 -8.23
C VAL A 28 1.62 13.11 -7.76
N THR A 29 0.67 12.76 -8.61
CA THR A 29 -0.12 11.54 -8.43
C THR A 29 0.88 10.40 -8.56
N VAL A 30 1.31 9.85 -7.44
CA VAL A 30 2.10 8.62 -7.43
C VAL A 30 1.14 7.54 -7.92
N ALA A 31 1.30 7.14 -9.16
CA ALA A 31 0.55 6.01 -9.72
C ALA A 31 0.86 4.79 -8.86
N SER A 32 -0.18 4.08 -8.42
CA SER A 32 -0.02 2.80 -7.73
C SER A 32 0.93 1.93 -8.55
N ALA A 33 2.05 1.53 -7.95
CA ALA A 33 3.00 0.68 -8.63
C ALA A 33 2.30 -0.64 -8.96
N SER A 34 2.50 -1.15 -10.16
CA SER A 34 2.15 -2.52 -10.55
C SER A 34 3.43 -3.32 -10.70
N LEU A 35 3.38 -4.60 -10.34
CA LEU A 35 4.49 -5.52 -10.57
C LEU A 35 4.20 -6.39 -11.81
N PRO A 36 5.25 -6.97 -12.43
CA PRO A 36 5.06 -8.00 -13.45
C PRO A 36 4.21 -9.15 -12.91
N ASN A 37 3.58 -9.90 -13.81
CA ASN A 37 2.87 -11.10 -13.41
C ASN A 37 3.81 -12.06 -12.70
N THR A 38 3.35 -12.59 -11.56
CA THR A 38 4.11 -13.59 -10.81
C THR A 38 3.81 -15.00 -11.33
N SER A 39 4.77 -15.92 -11.16
CA SER A 39 4.56 -17.32 -11.53
C SER A 39 3.49 -17.95 -10.66
N LEU A 40 2.56 -18.67 -11.27
CA LEU A 40 1.55 -19.44 -10.57
C LEU A 40 2.10 -20.72 -9.89
N ASP A 41 3.33 -21.11 -10.20
CA ASP A 41 4.00 -22.30 -9.64
C ASP A 41 4.70 -22.04 -8.31
N ILE A 42 4.68 -20.80 -7.82
CA ILE A 42 5.23 -20.47 -6.50
C ILE A 42 4.50 -21.27 -5.43
N THR A 43 5.25 -22.00 -4.61
CA THR A 43 4.68 -22.74 -3.49
C THR A 43 4.52 -21.83 -2.29
N LEU A 44 3.32 -21.81 -1.73
CA LEU A 44 2.99 -21.11 -0.49
C LEU A 44 2.68 -22.15 0.60
N THR A 45 3.39 -22.05 1.72
CA THR A 45 3.26 -22.96 2.86
C THR A 45 2.43 -22.29 3.94
N PRO A 46 1.17 -22.71 4.19
CA PRO A 46 0.35 -22.14 5.24
C PRO A 46 0.79 -22.61 6.64
N LEU A 47 0.46 -21.85 7.68
CA LEU A 47 0.67 -22.27 9.08
C LEU A 47 -0.09 -23.55 9.43
N ALA A 48 -1.22 -23.79 8.79
CA ALA A 48 -2.05 -24.97 8.95
C ALA A 48 -2.47 -25.50 7.59
N GLY A 49 -2.25 -26.80 7.36
CA GLY A 49 -2.59 -27.49 6.11
C GLY A 49 -1.40 -27.73 5.22
N GLU A 50 -1.66 -28.16 4.00
CA GLU A 50 -0.64 -28.54 3.02
C GLU A 50 -0.16 -27.34 2.20
N ALA A 51 1.12 -27.36 1.84
CA ALA A 51 1.70 -26.44 0.88
C ALA A 51 1.03 -26.60 -0.49
N LYS A 52 0.68 -25.50 -1.14
CA LYS A 52 0.04 -25.46 -2.46
C LYS A 52 0.67 -24.38 -3.31
N THR A 53 0.55 -24.55 -4.63
CA THR A 53 0.99 -23.51 -5.55
C THR A 53 0.10 -22.27 -5.47
N LEU A 54 0.64 -21.12 -5.83
CA LEU A 54 -0.12 -19.87 -5.93
C LEU A 54 -1.35 -20.04 -6.83
N GLY A 55 -1.21 -20.75 -7.97
CA GLY A 55 -2.32 -21.04 -8.87
C GLY A 55 -3.43 -21.86 -8.21
N GLN A 56 -3.10 -22.79 -7.32
CA GLN A 56 -4.09 -23.52 -6.54
C GLN A 56 -4.82 -22.66 -5.51
N TRP A 57 -4.14 -21.65 -4.92
CA TRP A 57 -4.76 -20.67 -4.03
C TRP A 57 -5.67 -19.69 -4.78
N LEU A 58 -5.35 -19.36 -6.02
CA LEU A 58 -6.07 -18.39 -6.86
C LEU A 58 -7.27 -18.97 -7.64
N THR A 59 -7.58 -20.26 -7.50
CA THR A 59 -8.64 -20.92 -8.28
C THR A 59 -10.03 -20.30 -8.17
N THR A 60 -10.37 -19.72 -7.02
CA THR A 60 -11.71 -19.20 -6.76
C THR A 60 -11.71 -17.71 -6.45
N PHE A 61 -10.70 -17.23 -5.73
CA PHE A 61 -10.62 -15.85 -5.23
C PHE A 61 -9.26 -15.25 -5.52
N HIS A 62 -9.22 -13.94 -5.65
CA HIS A 62 -7.99 -13.16 -5.61
C HIS A 62 -7.34 -13.28 -4.23
N LEU A 63 -6.04 -13.01 -4.13
CA LEU A 63 -5.34 -12.87 -2.85
C LEU A 63 -5.05 -11.39 -2.57
N GLY A 64 -5.42 -10.95 -1.38
CA GLY A 64 -4.96 -9.67 -0.81
C GLY A 64 -3.89 -9.97 0.23
N SER A 65 -2.62 -9.74 -0.08
CA SER A 65 -1.51 -10.17 0.75
C SER A 65 -0.85 -8.99 1.45
N ILE A 66 -0.65 -9.11 2.75
CA ILE A 66 0.21 -8.21 3.53
C ILE A 66 1.46 -8.99 3.88
N VAL A 67 2.62 -8.49 3.43
CA VAL A 67 3.91 -9.15 3.58
C VAL A 67 4.69 -8.45 4.67
N LEU A 68 5.11 -9.22 5.69
CA LEU A 68 5.78 -8.70 6.88
C LEU A 68 7.05 -9.49 7.19
N ASP A 69 8.04 -8.79 7.73
CA ASP A 69 9.23 -9.37 8.33
C ASP A 69 9.16 -9.20 9.84
N PRO A 70 8.95 -10.28 10.64
CA PRO A 70 8.78 -10.19 12.08
C PRO A 70 9.99 -9.67 12.84
N TYR A 71 11.15 -9.65 12.19
CA TYR A 71 12.41 -9.19 12.79
C TYR A 71 12.66 -7.70 12.60
N THR A 72 11.69 -6.96 12.03
CA THR A 72 11.77 -5.51 11.79
C THR A 72 10.73 -4.74 12.60
N ASN A 73 11.11 -3.56 13.06
CA ASN A 73 10.19 -2.67 13.77
C ASN A 73 9.04 -2.19 12.87
N GLU A 74 9.32 -1.95 11.61
CA GLU A 74 8.38 -1.48 10.59
C GLU A 74 7.19 -2.42 10.45
N SER A 75 7.43 -3.73 10.49
CA SER A 75 6.39 -4.74 10.45
C SER A 75 5.55 -4.76 11.74
N SER A 76 6.18 -4.54 12.89
CA SER A 76 5.47 -4.44 14.17
C SER A 76 4.61 -3.18 14.23
N TRP A 77 5.09 -2.03 13.73
CA TRP A 77 4.35 -0.77 13.76
C TRP A 77 3.09 -0.81 12.91
N ILE A 78 3.10 -1.55 11.79
CA ILE A 78 1.97 -1.61 10.86
C ILE A 78 0.96 -2.72 11.19
N LEU A 79 1.28 -3.66 12.07
CA LEU A 79 0.50 -4.88 12.28
C LEU A 79 -0.98 -4.59 12.62
N GLU A 80 -1.25 -3.72 13.56
CA GLU A 80 -2.63 -3.38 13.96
C GLU A 80 -3.41 -2.71 12.81
N THR A 81 -2.75 -1.83 12.05
CA THR A 81 -3.32 -1.20 10.86
C THR A 81 -3.62 -2.24 9.79
N ALA A 82 -2.71 -3.19 9.56
CA ALA A 82 -2.88 -4.30 8.63
C ALA A 82 -4.08 -5.16 8.99
N VAL A 83 -4.19 -5.58 10.26
CA VAL A 83 -5.33 -6.35 10.79
C VAL A 83 -6.65 -5.62 10.58
N ARG A 84 -6.70 -4.33 10.91
CA ARG A 84 -7.90 -3.51 10.71
C ARG A 84 -8.33 -3.46 9.25
N ILE A 85 -7.37 -3.30 8.33
CA ILE A 85 -7.63 -3.29 6.88
C ILE A 85 -8.14 -4.65 6.42
N MET A 86 -7.52 -5.75 6.85
CA MET A 86 -7.91 -7.10 6.47
C MET A 86 -9.32 -7.46 6.95
N ARG A 87 -9.67 -7.09 8.19
CA ARG A 87 -11.02 -7.30 8.74
C ARG A 87 -12.11 -6.60 7.93
N GLN A 88 -11.82 -5.43 7.36
CA GLN A 88 -12.78 -4.71 6.52
C GLN A 88 -13.15 -5.49 5.24
N PHE A 89 -12.26 -6.37 4.78
CA PHE A 89 -12.50 -7.22 3.60
C PHE A 89 -12.97 -8.64 3.94
N SER A 90 -13.31 -8.95 5.20
CA SER A 90 -13.63 -10.31 5.64
C SER A 90 -14.83 -10.94 4.94
N GLY A 91 -15.74 -10.16 4.35
CA GLY A 91 -16.88 -10.65 3.57
C GLY A 91 -16.74 -10.48 2.06
N ALA A 92 -15.62 -9.92 1.59
CA ALA A 92 -15.39 -9.66 0.17
C ALA A 92 -14.95 -10.94 -0.58
N ALA A 93 -15.13 -10.95 -1.91
CA ALA A 93 -14.68 -12.06 -2.77
C ALA A 93 -13.15 -12.04 -2.98
N ILE A 94 -12.40 -12.01 -1.88
CA ILE A 94 -10.94 -12.02 -1.82
C ILE A 94 -10.48 -12.78 -0.58
N ARG A 95 -9.36 -13.47 -0.64
CA ARG A 95 -8.71 -14.08 0.53
C ARG A 95 -7.62 -13.15 1.03
N MET A 96 -7.92 -12.43 2.12
CA MET A 96 -6.90 -11.66 2.82
C MET A 96 -5.98 -12.61 3.57
N ASN A 97 -4.68 -12.37 3.47
CA ASN A 97 -3.67 -13.24 4.07
C ASN A 97 -2.43 -12.46 4.49
N PHE A 98 -1.69 -13.03 5.43
CA PHE A 98 -0.33 -12.63 5.72
C PHE A 98 0.66 -13.53 4.98
N LEU A 99 1.74 -12.96 4.47
CA LEU A 99 2.96 -13.66 4.04
C LEU A 99 4.10 -13.20 4.95
N ILE A 100 4.60 -14.10 5.78
CA ILE A 100 5.59 -13.79 6.82
C ILE A 100 6.93 -14.42 6.47
N THR A 101 8.00 -13.63 6.52
CA THR A 101 9.34 -14.06 6.07
C THR A 101 10.13 -14.81 7.15
N CYS A 102 9.47 -15.73 7.86
CA CYS A 102 10.07 -16.55 8.90
C CYS A 102 9.45 -17.95 8.96
N GLU A 103 9.97 -18.77 9.87
CA GLU A 103 9.42 -20.09 10.19
C GLU A 103 8.07 -19.99 10.92
N ALA A 104 7.31 -21.07 10.91
CA ALA A 104 5.94 -21.11 11.45
C ALA A 104 5.84 -20.76 12.95
N GLU A 105 6.85 -21.13 13.74
CA GLU A 105 6.90 -20.84 15.18
C GLU A 105 7.02 -19.33 15.43
N ASP A 106 7.95 -18.67 14.76
CA ASP A 106 8.17 -17.23 14.86
C ASP A 106 6.98 -16.44 14.30
N ALA A 107 6.34 -16.92 13.23
CA ALA A 107 5.14 -16.32 12.67
C ALA A 107 3.99 -16.34 13.69
N ARG A 108 3.79 -17.46 14.40
CA ARG A 108 2.79 -17.55 15.48
C ARG A 108 3.12 -16.63 16.64
N ALA A 109 4.38 -16.58 17.04
CA ALA A 109 4.81 -15.70 18.14
C ALA A 109 4.59 -14.21 17.79
N PHE A 110 4.92 -13.82 16.55
CA PHE A 110 4.76 -12.45 16.07
C PHE A 110 3.30 -12.02 15.92
N LEU A 111 2.47 -12.86 15.29
CA LEU A 111 1.08 -12.55 15.01
C LEU A 111 0.16 -12.74 16.22
N GLY A 112 0.56 -13.57 17.19
CA GLY A 112 -0.29 -13.90 18.35
C GLY A 112 -1.67 -14.43 17.91
N PRO A 113 -2.78 -13.86 18.42
CA PRO A 113 -4.13 -14.34 18.09
C PRO A 113 -4.50 -14.18 16.61
N TYR A 114 -3.85 -13.30 15.87
CA TYR A 114 -4.13 -13.09 14.44
C TYR A 114 -3.68 -14.26 13.57
N ALA A 115 -2.77 -15.11 14.07
CA ALA A 115 -2.35 -16.33 13.40
C ALA A 115 -3.50 -17.35 13.19
N ASP A 116 -4.50 -17.31 14.07
CA ASP A 116 -5.68 -18.18 13.98
C ASP A 116 -6.88 -17.49 13.29
N GLU A 117 -6.83 -16.14 13.16
CA GLU A 117 -7.89 -15.36 12.51
C GLU A 117 -7.74 -15.32 10.99
N PHE A 118 -6.52 -15.27 10.49
CA PHE A 118 -6.22 -15.09 9.08
C PHE A 118 -5.46 -16.27 8.47
N ILE A 119 -5.52 -16.38 7.14
CA ILE A 119 -4.61 -17.25 6.39
C ILE A 119 -3.20 -16.65 6.52
N VAL A 120 -2.25 -17.46 6.97
CA VAL A 120 -0.86 -17.06 7.12
C VAL A 120 0.02 -18.01 6.32
N PHE A 121 0.85 -17.46 5.45
CA PHE A 121 1.88 -18.18 4.71
C PHE A 121 3.26 -17.86 5.31
N CYS A 122 4.12 -18.87 5.40
CA CYS A 122 5.50 -18.75 5.85
C CYS A 122 6.46 -18.83 4.66
N ASP A 123 7.38 -17.90 4.57
CA ASP A 123 8.40 -17.82 3.51
C ASP A 123 9.79 -17.52 4.10
N PRO A 124 10.35 -18.44 4.92
CA PRO A 124 11.62 -18.21 5.60
C PRO A 124 12.80 -18.03 4.63
N THR A 125 12.70 -18.60 3.44
CA THR A 125 13.71 -18.46 2.38
C THR A 125 13.52 -17.23 1.50
N ARG A 126 12.43 -16.47 1.71
CA ARG A 126 12.02 -15.33 0.89
C ARG A 126 11.84 -15.66 -0.60
N SER A 127 11.58 -16.92 -0.91
CA SER A 127 11.40 -17.40 -2.29
C SER A 127 10.14 -16.81 -2.93
N ALA A 128 9.04 -16.76 -2.19
CA ALA A 128 7.79 -16.14 -2.64
C ALA A 128 7.95 -14.61 -2.77
N VAL A 129 8.54 -13.95 -1.78
CA VAL A 129 8.86 -12.51 -1.80
C VAL A 129 9.69 -12.14 -3.04
N LYS A 130 10.74 -12.92 -3.34
CA LYS A 130 11.60 -12.75 -4.51
C LYS A 130 10.84 -12.97 -5.82
N ALA A 131 10.04 -14.02 -5.90
CA ALA A 131 9.28 -14.35 -7.11
C ALA A 131 8.16 -13.35 -7.40
N ILE A 132 7.56 -12.74 -6.38
CA ILE A 132 6.61 -11.64 -6.51
C ILE A 132 7.32 -10.35 -6.97
N GLY A 133 8.61 -10.19 -6.68
CA GLY A 133 9.40 -9.03 -7.06
C GLY A 133 9.35 -7.89 -6.04
N LEU A 134 9.11 -8.20 -4.77
CA LEU A 134 9.14 -7.19 -3.71
C LEU A 134 10.58 -6.79 -3.36
N THR A 135 10.80 -5.51 -3.13
CA THR A 135 12.10 -4.91 -2.79
C THR A 135 12.15 -4.35 -1.37
N GLU A 136 10.99 -3.94 -0.82
CA GLU A 136 10.88 -3.39 0.54
C GLU A 136 9.70 -4.04 1.30
N LEU A 137 9.83 -4.21 2.61
CA LEU A 137 8.78 -4.67 3.54
C LEU A 137 8.60 -3.64 4.68
N PRO A 138 7.38 -3.49 5.23
CA PRO A 138 6.16 -4.21 4.89
C PRO A 138 5.67 -3.91 3.47
N ALA A 139 4.87 -4.82 2.91
CA ALA A 139 4.23 -4.59 1.62
C ALA A 139 2.75 -5.01 1.66
N PHE A 140 1.92 -4.31 0.90
CA PHE A 140 0.52 -4.65 0.68
C PHE A 140 0.25 -4.74 -0.82
N LEU A 141 -0.33 -5.86 -1.27
CA LEU A 141 -0.57 -6.10 -2.69
C LEU A 141 -1.83 -6.94 -2.92
N VAL A 142 -2.31 -6.90 -4.16
CA VAL A 142 -3.38 -7.79 -4.62
C VAL A 142 -2.86 -8.62 -5.80
N ILE A 143 -3.10 -9.95 -5.75
CA ILE A 143 -2.77 -10.89 -6.81
C ILE A 143 -4.08 -11.42 -7.38
N GLN A 144 -4.29 -11.23 -8.68
CA GLN A 144 -5.47 -11.73 -9.37
C GLN A 144 -5.31 -13.20 -9.78
N SER A 145 -6.40 -13.83 -10.18
CA SER A 145 -6.44 -15.25 -10.55
C SER A 145 -5.53 -15.64 -11.72
N ASP A 146 -5.13 -14.67 -12.54
CA ASP A 146 -4.19 -14.84 -13.64
C ASP A 146 -2.71 -14.58 -13.23
N GLY A 147 -2.44 -14.36 -11.96
CA GLY A 147 -1.12 -14.02 -11.42
C GLY A 147 -0.71 -12.56 -11.61
N SER A 148 -1.57 -11.72 -12.15
CA SER A 148 -1.27 -10.28 -12.28
C SER A 148 -1.32 -9.57 -10.92
N ILE A 149 -0.46 -8.55 -10.76
CA ILE A 149 -0.36 -7.72 -9.55
C ILE A 149 -0.67 -6.27 -9.93
N PRO A 150 -1.95 -5.91 -10.01
CA PRO A 150 -2.37 -4.59 -10.50
C PRO A 150 -2.13 -3.45 -9.50
N ALA A 151 -1.85 -3.75 -8.24
CA ALA A 151 -1.54 -2.77 -7.22
C ALA A 151 -0.63 -3.35 -6.14
N VAL A 152 0.40 -2.59 -5.78
CA VAL A 152 1.35 -2.90 -4.71
C VAL A 152 1.78 -1.61 -4.02
N ALA A 153 1.91 -1.66 -2.70
CA ALA A 153 2.53 -0.64 -1.87
C ALA A 153 3.67 -1.28 -1.07
N GLN A 154 4.81 -0.64 -1.01
CA GLN A 154 6.00 -1.10 -0.29
C GLN A 154 6.43 0.00 0.70
N GLY A 155 6.79 -0.39 1.92
CA GLY A 155 6.82 0.51 3.05
C GLY A 155 5.40 0.91 3.49
N TRP A 156 5.29 1.99 4.26
CA TRP A 156 4.00 2.51 4.69
C TRP A 156 3.83 3.98 4.34
N THR A 157 2.92 4.25 3.42
CA THR A 157 2.25 5.53 3.29
C THR A 157 0.74 5.30 3.23
N ALA A 158 -0.03 6.15 3.88
CA ALA A 158 -1.49 6.04 3.85
C ALA A 158 -2.04 6.17 2.41
N GLY A 159 -1.37 6.92 1.55
CA GLY A 159 -1.74 7.09 0.13
C GLY A 159 -1.64 5.79 -0.63
N ASP A 160 -0.47 5.15 -0.62
CA ASP A 160 -0.20 3.93 -1.39
C ASP A 160 -1.05 2.75 -0.90
N TRP A 161 -1.16 2.56 0.41
CA TRP A 161 -2.01 1.50 0.98
C TRP A 161 -3.51 1.73 0.67
N LYS A 162 -3.95 2.99 0.67
CA LYS A 162 -5.31 3.35 0.25
C LYS A 162 -5.58 3.01 -1.21
N GLU A 163 -4.60 3.16 -2.10
CA GLU A 163 -4.72 2.80 -3.51
C GLU A 163 -4.87 1.29 -3.70
N VAL A 164 -4.04 0.48 -3.02
CA VAL A 164 -4.19 -0.99 -3.04
C VAL A 164 -5.56 -1.40 -2.52
N ALA A 165 -5.99 -0.85 -1.37
CA ALA A 165 -7.31 -1.11 -0.80
C ALA A 165 -8.44 -0.68 -1.74
N SER A 166 -8.28 0.42 -2.47
CA SER A 166 -9.26 0.88 -3.48
C SER A 166 -9.32 -0.08 -4.66
N LYS A 167 -8.19 -0.62 -5.10
CA LYS A 167 -8.13 -1.62 -6.17
C LYS A 167 -8.87 -2.90 -5.76
N ILE A 168 -8.62 -3.39 -4.54
CA ILE A 168 -9.33 -4.55 -3.97
C ILE A 168 -10.84 -4.27 -3.92
N ALA A 169 -11.26 -3.13 -3.38
CA ALA A 169 -12.67 -2.76 -3.27
C ALA A 169 -13.36 -2.72 -4.64
N THR A 170 -12.67 -2.20 -5.66
CA THR A 170 -13.17 -2.19 -7.04
C THR A 170 -13.31 -3.60 -7.62
N LEU A 171 -12.29 -4.46 -7.44
CA LEU A 171 -12.29 -5.83 -7.96
C LEU A 171 -13.38 -6.70 -7.33
N THR A 172 -13.71 -6.44 -6.07
CA THR A 172 -14.65 -7.26 -5.28
C THR A 172 -16.02 -6.63 -5.12
N ALA A 173 -16.25 -5.42 -5.68
CA ALA A 173 -17.44 -4.61 -5.46
C ALA A 173 -17.74 -4.40 -3.96
N TRP A 174 -16.70 -4.18 -3.15
CA TRP A 174 -16.76 -4.07 -1.68
C TRP A 174 -16.47 -2.67 -1.17
N THR A 175 -16.80 -2.43 0.10
CA THR A 175 -16.52 -1.15 0.75
C THR A 175 -15.04 -1.03 1.11
N ARG A 176 -14.43 0.09 0.72
CA ARG A 176 -13.02 0.39 1.04
C ARG A 176 -12.86 0.78 2.51
N PRO A 177 -11.79 0.29 3.19
CA PRO A 177 -11.43 0.75 4.54
C PRO A 177 -11.02 2.23 4.54
N SER A 178 -11.24 2.91 5.68
CA SER A 178 -10.66 4.24 5.91
C SER A 178 -9.16 4.13 6.12
N ILE A 179 -8.39 4.80 5.28
CA ILE A 179 -6.92 4.90 5.34
C ILE A 179 -6.54 6.35 4.99
N PRO A 180 -5.84 7.08 5.87
CA PRO A 180 -5.49 6.68 7.24
C PRO A 180 -6.70 6.68 8.17
N ALA A 181 -6.55 6.02 9.32
CA ALA A 181 -7.47 6.08 10.44
C ALA A 181 -6.74 6.49 11.72
N SER A 182 -7.50 6.80 12.77
CA SER A 182 -6.92 7.10 14.07
C SER A 182 -6.16 5.87 14.59
N GLY A 183 -4.92 6.08 15.03
CA GLY A 183 -4.02 5.02 15.50
C GLY A 183 -3.09 4.45 14.44
N ASP A 184 -3.27 4.80 13.16
CA ASP A 184 -2.29 4.42 12.13
C ASP A 184 -0.94 5.14 12.38
N PRO A 185 0.20 4.47 12.12
CA PRO A 185 1.51 5.08 12.30
C PRO A 185 1.76 6.22 11.30
N GLY A 186 2.73 7.08 11.60
CA GLY A 186 3.28 8.00 10.62
C GLY A 186 3.90 7.26 9.44
N ALA A 187 4.00 7.90 8.27
CA ALA A 187 4.62 7.29 7.10
C ALA A 187 6.08 6.91 7.35
N PHE A 188 6.51 5.75 6.86
CA PHE A 188 7.88 5.27 6.94
C PHE A 188 8.26 4.47 5.69
N ARG A 189 9.55 4.45 5.40
CA ARG A 189 10.14 3.64 4.35
C ARG A 189 10.25 2.19 4.81
N GLY A 190 10.11 1.25 3.89
CA GLY A 190 10.31 -0.17 4.18
C GLY A 190 11.79 -0.53 4.40
N THR A 191 12.01 -1.71 4.96
CA THR A 191 13.31 -2.39 5.03
C THR A 191 13.51 -3.26 3.79
N PRO A 192 14.77 -3.60 3.40
CA PRO A 192 15.03 -4.48 2.27
C PRO A 192 14.27 -5.81 2.38
N ALA A 193 13.53 -6.19 1.34
CA ALA A 193 12.76 -7.43 1.32
C ALA A 193 13.63 -8.68 1.17
N LEU A 194 14.82 -8.54 0.56
CA LEU A 194 15.80 -9.60 0.34
C LEU A 194 17.08 -9.25 1.12
N VAL A 195 17.43 -10.05 2.09
CA VAL A 195 18.66 -10.00 2.90
C VAL A 195 19.44 -11.27 2.73
#